data_724431e11f8944dd60642b467c83bfc6
#
_entry.id   724431e11f8944dd60642b467c83bfc6
#
_cell.length_a   1.000
_cell.length_b   1.000
_cell.length_c   1.000
_cell.angle_alpha   90.00
_cell.angle_beta   90.00
_cell.angle_gamma   90.00
#
_symmetry.space_group_name_H-M   'P 1'
#
loop_
_entity.id
_entity.type
_entity.pdbx_description
1 polymer ?
#
loop_
_entity_poly.entity_id
_entity_poly.type
_entity_poly.pdbx_seq_one_letter_code
_entity_poly.pdbx_strand_id
1 'polypeptide(L)'
;MSEFKLVSDFGATGDQPEAIETLVEGVERGDKYQTLLGATGTGKTFTIANLIQRTQRPTIILAHNKTLAAQLYSEFRDFFPHNAVSYFVSYYDYYQPEAYIPRHDLYIEKETQINEEIDRLRLQAMATLKSRRDVIIVASVSCIYGIGNPEAWGNVILDIERGGQYRRNTILRHLVDIHYDRNDLDLRRGTFRVRGDTLQVYPAYSETAFLIEFWGDVAERIAEFDPLTGEVLLEHTRVSIYPAREFITDEEKLSRAINDIETELTDRIAFYKKEQRYLEAQRIEQRVMYDLEMLREVGFTPGIENYSRHLDQRPAGSRPWTLLDYFAADYLMVIDESHMTIPQVRGMWGGDQSRKSILVDFGFRLPSAMDNRPLNFEEFEGLLNQVIFTSATPGPFEMSHSTQVAHQIIRPTGIIDPEVEVRPVRGQVKYCATCGWAFTTSLSALTSCARDWTCRRFLWWRSSTPTRKDSCVPRRRSLKPSAAPPATWTAR
;
A
#
# COMPACT_ATOMS: atom_id res chain seq x y z
N MET A 1 -18.38 -1.31 -21.45
CA MET A 1 -17.40 -0.93 -20.40
C MET A 1 -18.09 0.07 -19.52
N SER A 2 -17.95 -0.05 -18.21
CA SER A 2 -18.51 0.92 -17.28
C SER A 2 -17.76 2.25 -17.42
N GLU A 3 -18.50 3.36 -17.50
CA GLU A 3 -17.92 4.70 -17.56
C GLU A 3 -17.84 5.29 -16.15
N PHE A 4 -16.85 6.15 -15.92
CA PHE A 4 -16.80 6.92 -14.67
C PHE A 4 -17.95 7.91 -14.63
N LYS A 5 -18.73 7.82 -13.56
CA LYS A 5 -19.86 8.71 -13.32
C LYS A 5 -19.73 9.38 -11.95
N LEU A 6 -19.38 10.66 -11.98
CA LEU A 6 -19.30 11.49 -10.78
C LEU A 6 -20.70 11.75 -10.22
N VAL A 7 -20.87 11.53 -8.93
CA VAL A 7 -22.07 11.87 -8.18
C VAL A 7 -21.69 12.93 -7.14
N SER A 8 -22.34 14.08 -7.19
CA SER A 8 -22.07 15.18 -6.26
C SER A 8 -23.27 16.09 -6.14
N ASP A 9 -23.55 16.59 -4.93
CA ASP A 9 -24.62 17.54 -4.64
C ASP A 9 -24.23 18.99 -5.01
N PHE A 10 -22.98 19.22 -5.41
CA PHE A 10 -22.46 20.54 -5.77
C PHE A 10 -21.72 20.50 -7.11
N GLY A 11 -21.68 21.66 -7.79
CA GLY A 11 -20.95 21.86 -9.04
C GLY A 11 -19.60 22.53 -8.83
N ALA A 12 -18.78 22.56 -9.87
CA ALA A 12 -17.51 23.27 -9.87
C ALA A 12 -17.71 24.78 -9.77
N THR A 13 -16.98 25.44 -8.86
CA THR A 13 -17.11 26.87 -8.57
C THR A 13 -15.74 27.52 -8.37
N GLY A 14 -15.68 28.84 -8.39
CA GLY A 14 -14.44 29.60 -8.29
C GLY A 14 -13.49 29.29 -9.44
N ASP A 15 -12.24 28.94 -9.13
CA ASP A 15 -11.21 28.60 -10.14
C ASP A 15 -11.32 27.15 -10.65
N GLN A 16 -12.18 26.33 -10.06
CA GLN A 16 -12.27 24.90 -10.40
C GLN A 16 -12.62 24.66 -11.87
N PRO A 17 -13.63 25.34 -12.49
CA PRO A 17 -13.95 25.10 -13.90
C PRO A 17 -12.77 25.32 -14.85
N GLU A 18 -12.03 26.42 -14.68
CA GLU A 18 -10.86 26.74 -15.49
C GLU A 18 -9.70 25.75 -15.26
N ALA A 19 -9.46 25.37 -13.99
CA ALA A 19 -8.46 24.38 -13.65
C ALA A 19 -8.79 23.00 -14.25
N ILE A 20 -10.06 22.57 -14.20
CA ILE A 20 -10.50 21.31 -14.82
C ILE A 20 -10.26 21.33 -16.32
N GLU A 21 -10.69 22.41 -17.02
CA GLU A 21 -10.52 22.53 -18.46
C GLU A 21 -9.05 22.49 -18.86
N THR A 22 -8.22 23.28 -18.19
CA THR A 22 -6.76 23.32 -18.41
C THR A 22 -6.13 21.93 -18.26
N LEU A 23 -6.49 21.18 -17.20
CA LEU A 23 -5.94 19.83 -16.98
C LEU A 23 -6.44 18.82 -18.00
N VAL A 24 -7.72 18.86 -18.38
CA VAL A 24 -8.30 17.99 -19.41
C VAL A 24 -7.62 18.19 -20.75
N GLU A 25 -7.51 19.45 -21.21
CA GLU A 25 -6.82 19.79 -22.45
C GLU A 25 -5.36 19.28 -22.46
N GLY A 26 -4.66 19.38 -21.34
CA GLY A 26 -3.30 18.85 -21.23
C GLY A 26 -3.24 17.32 -21.29
N VAL A 27 -4.20 16.62 -20.68
CA VAL A 27 -4.30 15.16 -20.80
C VAL A 27 -4.62 14.75 -22.25
N GLU A 28 -5.54 15.42 -22.93
CA GLU A 28 -5.90 15.16 -24.31
C GLU A 28 -4.75 15.46 -25.30
N ARG A 29 -3.97 16.51 -25.02
CA ARG A 29 -2.77 16.87 -25.80
C ARG A 29 -1.63 15.88 -25.61
N GLY A 30 -1.67 15.06 -24.55
CA GLY A 30 -0.64 14.07 -24.22
C GLY A 30 0.49 14.60 -23.34
N ASP A 31 0.29 15.70 -22.62
CA ASP A 31 1.30 16.26 -21.69
C ASP A 31 1.65 15.24 -20.60
N LYS A 32 2.93 14.92 -20.49
CA LYS A 32 3.39 13.93 -19.52
C LYS A 32 3.24 14.42 -18.07
N TYR A 33 3.51 15.70 -17.81
CA TYR A 33 3.48 16.29 -16.47
C TYR A 33 2.70 17.59 -16.45
N GLN A 34 1.79 17.71 -15.51
CA GLN A 34 1.01 18.91 -15.25
C GLN A 34 0.96 19.16 -13.73
N THR A 35 0.80 20.41 -13.30
CA THR A 35 0.66 20.76 -11.89
C THR A 35 -0.65 21.47 -11.62
N LEU A 36 -1.44 20.99 -10.66
CA LEU A 36 -2.54 21.70 -10.03
C LEU A 36 -2.00 22.40 -8.78
N LEU A 37 -1.75 23.69 -8.89
CA LEU A 37 -1.36 24.54 -7.78
C LEU A 37 -2.63 25.05 -7.09
N GLY A 38 -2.95 24.47 -5.94
CA GLY A 38 -4.19 24.81 -5.23
C GLY A 38 -3.98 24.94 -3.72
N ALA A 39 -4.48 26.05 -3.15
CA ALA A 39 -4.45 26.26 -1.71
C ALA A 39 -5.22 25.16 -0.96
N THR A 40 -4.95 24.98 0.32
CA THR A 40 -5.70 24.03 1.15
C THR A 40 -7.16 24.49 1.28
N GLY A 41 -8.09 23.54 1.08
CA GLY A 41 -9.53 23.84 1.17
C GLY A 41 -10.14 24.44 -0.10
N THR A 42 -9.44 24.45 -1.23
CA THR A 42 -9.99 24.89 -2.52
C THR A 42 -10.79 23.81 -3.25
N GLY A 43 -10.77 22.57 -2.76
CA GLY A 43 -11.46 21.43 -3.37
C GLY A 43 -10.67 20.74 -4.49
N LYS A 44 -9.34 20.63 -4.36
CA LYS A 44 -8.49 19.92 -5.33
C LYS A 44 -8.98 18.51 -5.63
N THR A 45 -9.46 17.76 -4.63
CA THR A 45 -10.01 16.41 -4.79
C THR A 45 -11.19 16.41 -5.76
N PHE A 46 -12.09 17.38 -5.65
CA PHE A 46 -13.24 17.52 -6.55
C PHE A 46 -12.83 17.87 -7.97
N THR A 47 -11.80 18.71 -8.14
CA THR A 47 -11.21 19.03 -9.46
C THR A 47 -10.64 17.78 -10.11
N ILE A 48 -9.90 16.96 -9.36
CA ILE A 48 -9.38 15.67 -9.86
C ILE A 48 -10.52 14.68 -10.15
N ALA A 49 -11.57 14.62 -9.35
CA ALA A 49 -12.74 13.77 -9.63
C ALA A 49 -13.41 14.16 -10.97
N ASN A 50 -13.58 15.44 -11.24
CA ASN A 50 -14.08 15.92 -12.54
C ASN A 50 -13.13 15.59 -13.69
N LEU A 51 -11.81 15.72 -13.51
CA LEU A 51 -10.81 15.31 -14.48
C LEU A 51 -10.94 13.82 -14.84
N ILE A 52 -11.05 12.94 -13.84
CA ILE A 52 -11.23 11.49 -14.02
C ILE A 52 -12.50 11.20 -14.82
N GLN A 53 -13.63 11.82 -14.43
CA GLN A 53 -14.89 11.65 -15.17
C GLN A 53 -14.75 12.08 -16.64
N ARG A 54 -14.07 13.17 -16.93
CA ARG A 54 -13.94 13.69 -18.29
C ARG A 54 -12.98 12.90 -19.16
N THR A 55 -11.87 12.42 -18.56
CA THR A 55 -10.83 11.68 -19.30
C THR A 55 -11.10 10.19 -19.43
N GLN A 56 -11.97 9.61 -18.56
CA GLN A 56 -12.37 8.20 -18.60
C GLN A 56 -11.19 7.21 -18.52
N ARG A 57 -10.11 7.57 -17.79
CA ARG A 57 -8.90 6.74 -17.68
C ARG A 57 -8.78 6.08 -16.33
N PRO A 58 -8.29 4.82 -16.26
CA PRO A 58 -7.90 4.22 -14.99
C PRO A 58 -6.94 5.14 -14.27
N THR A 59 -7.16 5.38 -12.98
CA THR A 59 -6.40 6.40 -12.25
C THR A 59 -5.80 5.82 -10.96
N ILE A 60 -4.54 6.15 -10.71
CA ILE A 60 -3.92 5.93 -9.40
C ILE A 60 -3.65 7.28 -8.73
N ILE A 61 -4.03 7.38 -7.46
CA ILE A 61 -3.83 8.55 -6.62
C ILE A 61 -2.82 8.19 -5.54
N LEU A 62 -1.64 8.80 -5.60
CA LEU A 62 -0.54 8.52 -4.70
C LEU A 62 -0.48 9.55 -3.58
N ALA A 63 -0.63 9.10 -2.33
CA ALA A 63 -0.54 9.91 -1.12
C ALA A 63 0.69 9.55 -0.29
N HIS A 64 1.28 10.52 0.40
CA HIS A 64 2.52 10.32 1.17
C HIS A 64 2.33 9.54 2.48
N ASN A 65 1.11 9.38 2.99
CA ASN A 65 0.83 8.61 4.22
C ASN A 65 -0.53 7.91 4.17
N LYS A 66 -0.74 6.92 5.08
CA LYS A 66 -1.97 6.12 5.17
C LYS A 66 -3.21 6.95 5.52
N THR A 67 -3.09 7.95 6.39
CA THR A 67 -4.23 8.76 6.87
C THR A 67 -4.80 9.60 5.74
N LEU A 68 -3.93 10.26 4.96
CA LEU A 68 -4.35 11.02 3.80
C LEU A 68 -4.93 10.10 2.71
N ALA A 69 -4.29 8.96 2.47
CA ALA A 69 -4.82 7.96 1.54
C ALA A 69 -6.21 7.46 1.96
N ALA A 70 -6.47 7.23 3.26
CA ALA A 70 -7.79 6.83 3.76
C ALA A 70 -8.84 7.93 3.56
N GLN A 71 -8.48 9.19 3.81
CA GLN A 71 -9.36 10.33 3.55
C GLN A 71 -9.72 10.42 2.07
N LEU A 72 -8.72 10.41 1.17
CA LEU A 72 -8.95 10.45 -0.27
C LEU A 72 -9.77 9.26 -0.76
N TYR A 73 -9.50 8.05 -0.24
CA TYR A 73 -10.30 6.86 -0.56
C TYR A 73 -11.78 7.06 -0.23
N SER A 74 -12.09 7.61 0.96
CA SER A 74 -13.47 7.91 1.34
C SER A 74 -14.10 8.94 0.41
N GLU A 75 -13.40 10.06 0.13
CA GLU A 75 -13.89 11.12 -0.74
C GLU A 75 -14.16 10.61 -2.17
N PHE A 76 -13.24 9.84 -2.76
CA PHE A 76 -13.42 9.28 -4.11
C PHE A 76 -14.50 8.21 -4.17
N ARG A 77 -14.68 7.41 -3.12
CA ARG A 77 -15.78 6.43 -3.04
C ARG A 77 -17.14 7.12 -3.01
N ASP A 78 -17.24 8.25 -2.30
CA ASP A 78 -18.47 9.04 -2.26
C ASP A 78 -18.74 9.72 -3.61
N PHE A 79 -17.70 10.18 -4.32
CA PHE A 79 -17.83 10.75 -5.67
C PHE A 79 -18.14 9.72 -6.75
N PHE A 80 -17.69 8.47 -6.60
CA PHE A 80 -17.84 7.40 -7.59
C PHE A 80 -18.47 6.12 -7.02
N PRO A 81 -19.71 6.21 -6.49
CA PRO A 81 -20.35 5.09 -5.79
C PRO A 81 -20.65 3.89 -6.71
N HIS A 82 -20.63 4.07 -8.04
CA HIS A 82 -20.91 3.02 -9.03
C HIS A 82 -19.68 2.50 -9.74
N ASN A 83 -18.50 3.08 -9.48
CA ASN A 83 -17.23 2.70 -10.07
C ASN A 83 -16.35 2.00 -9.05
N ALA A 84 -15.28 1.40 -9.52
CA ALA A 84 -14.38 0.66 -8.65
C ALA A 84 -13.34 1.59 -8.01
N VAL A 85 -13.58 2.01 -6.79
CA VAL A 85 -12.60 2.72 -5.97
C VAL A 85 -11.98 1.74 -5.00
N SER A 86 -10.65 1.60 -5.03
CA SER A 86 -9.91 0.65 -4.22
C SER A 86 -8.78 1.32 -3.44
N TYR A 87 -8.35 0.68 -2.35
CA TYR A 87 -7.36 1.20 -1.41
C TYR A 87 -6.12 0.30 -1.40
N PHE A 88 -4.94 0.88 -1.60
CA PHE A 88 -3.69 0.13 -1.67
C PHE A 88 -2.60 0.80 -0.83
N VAL A 89 -2.49 0.40 0.43
CA VAL A 89 -1.47 0.89 1.35
C VAL A 89 -0.70 -0.26 1.98
N SER A 90 0.32 0.01 2.77
CA SER A 90 1.02 -1.03 3.53
C SER A 90 0.04 -1.74 4.50
N TYR A 91 -0.03 -3.06 4.42
CA TYR A 91 -0.94 -3.89 5.24
C TYR A 91 -0.43 -4.15 6.67
N TYR A 92 0.70 -3.54 7.06
CA TYR A 92 1.22 -3.66 8.42
C TYR A 92 0.64 -2.58 9.33
N ASP A 93 0.03 -2.97 10.46
CA ASP A 93 -0.30 -2.07 11.55
C ASP A 93 0.95 -1.75 12.37
N TYR A 94 1.79 -2.75 12.55
CA TYR A 94 3.14 -2.61 13.10
C TYR A 94 4.15 -3.25 12.14
N TYR A 95 5.25 -2.56 11.90
CA TYR A 95 6.33 -3.04 11.04
C TYR A 95 7.70 -2.66 11.63
N GLN A 96 8.43 -3.66 12.07
CA GLN A 96 9.84 -3.56 12.39
C GLN A 96 10.64 -4.27 11.30
N PRO A 97 11.38 -3.53 10.47
CA PRO A 97 12.19 -4.15 9.43
C PRO A 97 13.33 -4.96 10.04
N GLU A 98 13.64 -6.09 9.44
CA GLU A 98 14.85 -6.85 9.75
C GLU A 98 16.09 -5.96 9.55
N ALA A 99 16.96 -5.92 10.55
CA ALA A 99 18.18 -5.13 10.49
C ALA A 99 19.29 -5.77 11.32
N TYR A 100 20.53 -5.48 10.96
CA TYR A 100 21.69 -5.88 11.74
C TYR A 100 22.58 -4.66 12.02
N ILE A 101 23.00 -4.49 13.27
CA ILE A 101 23.87 -3.41 13.73
C ILE A 101 25.24 -3.99 14.08
N PRO A 102 26.22 -3.98 13.16
CA PRO A 102 27.50 -4.67 13.36
C PRO A 102 28.29 -4.18 14.57
N ARG A 103 28.19 -2.89 14.92
CA ARG A 103 28.90 -2.30 16.07
C ARG A 103 28.52 -2.91 17.42
N HIS A 104 27.31 -3.44 17.51
CA HIS A 104 26.75 -4.00 18.74
C HIS A 104 26.48 -5.49 18.65
N ASP A 105 26.81 -6.12 17.50
CA ASP A 105 26.42 -7.50 17.18
C ASP A 105 24.91 -7.75 17.45
N LEU A 106 24.07 -6.77 17.12
CA LEU A 106 22.65 -6.80 17.41
C LEU A 106 21.86 -7.09 16.13
N TYR A 107 21.24 -8.26 16.11
CA TYR A 107 20.24 -8.60 15.09
C TYR A 107 18.86 -8.23 15.57
N ILE A 108 18.13 -7.48 14.74
CA ILE A 108 16.74 -7.09 14.95
C ILE A 108 15.91 -7.94 13.97
N GLU A 109 15.14 -8.82 14.54
CA GLU A 109 14.25 -9.69 13.77
C GLU A 109 13.12 -8.88 13.13
N LYS A 110 12.67 -9.32 11.93
CA LYS A 110 11.48 -8.76 11.31
C LYS A 110 10.26 -9.06 12.17
N GLU A 111 9.60 -8.03 12.66
CA GLU A 111 8.33 -8.17 13.39
C GLU A 111 7.23 -7.44 12.63
N THR A 112 6.12 -8.12 12.39
CA THR A 112 5.01 -7.58 11.62
C THR A 112 3.68 -7.98 12.23
N GLN A 113 2.77 -7.03 12.26
CA GLN A 113 1.36 -7.27 12.54
C GLN A 113 0.57 -6.92 11.30
N ILE A 114 0.00 -7.93 10.66
CA ILE A 114 -0.77 -7.78 9.42
C ILE A 114 -2.20 -7.37 9.79
N ASN A 115 -2.69 -6.34 9.11
CA ASN A 115 -4.09 -5.96 9.13
C ASN A 115 -4.83 -6.71 8.02
N GLU A 116 -5.65 -7.67 8.40
CA GLU A 116 -6.38 -8.54 7.46
C GLU A 116 -7.34 -7.76 6.55
N GLU A 117 -7.86 -6.63 7.02
CA GLU A 117 -8.76 -5.80 6.23
C GLU A 117 -7.99 -5.03 5.13
N ILE A 118 -6.82 -4.49 5.47
CA ILE A 118 -5.98 -3.83 4.46
C ILE A 118 -5.43 -4.86 3.45
N ASP A 119 -5.09 -6.07 3.90
CA ASP A 119 -4.68 -7.15 3.01
C ASP A 119 -5.77 -7.50 2.00
N ARG A 120 -7.02 -7.64 2.46
CA ARG A 120 -8.19 -7.82 1.60
C ARG A 120 -8.32 -6.70 0.55
N LEU A 121 -8.21 -5.43 0.98
CA LEU A 121 -8.33 -4.27 0.09
C LEU A 121 -7.21 -4.23 -0.96
N ARG A 122 -6.00 -4.68 -0.63
CA ARG A 122 -4.89 -4.79 -1.59
C ARG A 122 -5.17 -5.84 -2.66
N LEU A 123 -5.59 -7.04 -2.25
CA LEU A 123 -5.99 -8.09 -3.19
C LEU A 123 -7.18 -7.67 -4.04
N GLN A 124 -8.13 -6.94 -3.46
CA GLN A 124 -9.27 -6.36 -4.18
C GLN A 124 -8.79 -5.35 -5.25
N ALA A 125 -7.82 -4.49 -4.94
CA ALA A 125 -7.26 -3.55 -5.90
C ALA A 125 -6.63 -4.27 -7.10
N MET A 126 -5.85 -5.34 -6.85
CA MET A 126 -5.25 -6.15 -7.91
C MET A 126 -6.30 -6.86 -8.77
N ALA A 127 -7.31 -7.48 -8.14
CA ALA A 127 -8.42 -8.14 -8.85
C ALA A 127 -9.22 -7.15 -9.69
N THR A 128 -9.49 -5.97 -9.16
CA THR A 128 -10.23 -4.91 -9.85
C THR A 128 -9.49 -4.40 -11.08
N LEU A 129 -8.17 -4.17 -10.99
CA LEU A 129 -7.34 -3.76 -12.13
C LEU A 129 -7.32 -4.79 -13.25
N LYS A 130 -7.50 -6.08 -12.95
CA LYS A 130 -7.57 -7.16 -13.96
C LYS A 130 -8.96 -7.32 -14.57
N SER A 131 -10.02 -6.91 -13.87
CA SER A 131 -11.41 -7.13 -14.30
C SER A 131 -12.10 -5.92 -14.91
N ARG A 132 -11.68 -4.70 -14.56
CA ARG A 132 -12.36 -3.45 -14.92
C ARG A 132 -11.39 -2.40 -15.44
N ARG A 133 -11.93 -1.40 -16.15
CA ARG A 133 -11.18 -0.21 -16.57
C ARG A 133 -11.57 1.06 -15.82
N ASP A 134 -12.77 1.09 -15.28
CA ASP A 134 -13.30 2.20 -14.47
C ASP A 134 -12.80 2.10 -13.01
N VAL A 135 -11.48 2.15 -12.84
CA VAL A 135 -10.80 1.88 -11.58
C VAL A 135 -10.05 3.12 -11.07
N ILE A 136 -10.29 3.48 -9.83
CA ILE A 136 -9.52 4.48 -9.08
C ILE A 136 -8.83 3.76 -7.93
N ILE A 137 -7.49 3.76 -7.91
CA ILE A 137 -6.72 3.22 -6.79
C ILE A 137 -6.15 4.37 -5.98
N VAL A 138 -6.51 4.46 -4.70
CA VAL A 138 -5.86 5.37 -3.78
C VAL A 138 -4.76 4.61 -3.04
N ALA A 139 -3.51 5.00 -3.27
CA ALA A 139 -2.34 4.28 -2.80
C ALA A 139 -1.42 5.14 -1.93
N SER A 140 -0.70 4.51 -1.02
CA SER A 140 0.49 5.10 -0.42
C SER A 140 1.74 4.70 -1.21
N VAL A 141 2.92 5.19 -0.80
CA VAL A 141 4.20 4.86 -1.43
C VAL A 141 4.49 3.34 -1.47
N SER A 142 3.70 2.51 -0.75
CA SER A 142 3.79 1.05 -0.85
C SER A 142 3.53 0.49 -2.26
N CYS A 143 2.89 1.25 -3.14
CA CYS A 143 2.63 0.86 -4.54
C CYS A 143 3.90 0.71 -5.40
N ILE A 144 5.04 1.28 -4.97
CA ILE A 144 6.34 1.12 -5.66
C ILE A 144 7.16 -0.07 -5.15
N TYR A 145 6.66 -0.80 -4.14
CA TYR A 145 7.30 -2.03 -3.65
C TYR A 145 6.90 -3.24 -4.50
N GLY A 146 7.78 -4.25 -4.46
CA GLY A 146 7.57 -5.49 -5.20
C GLY A 146 6.33 -6.25 -4.76
N ILE A 147 5.52 -6.65 -5.73
CA ILE A 147 4.40 -7.59 -5.61
C ILE A 147 4.53 -8.67 -6.68
N GLY A 148 3.60 -9.63 -6.75
CA GLY A 148 3.64 -10.70 -7.75
C GLY A 148 3.59 -10.20 -9.19
N ASN A 149 4.07 -11.04 -10.12
CA ASN A 149 4.01 -10.77 -11.55
C ASN A 149 2.56 -10.67 -12.04
N PRO A 150 2.15 -9.54 -12.67
CA PRO A 150 0.77 -9.32 -13.11
C PRO A 150 0.29 -10.31 -14.19
N GLU A 151 1.18 -10.83 -15.03
CA GLU A 151 0.83 -11.85 -16.03
C GLU A 151 0.61 -13.21 -15.37
N ALA A 152 1.55 -13.65 -14.50
CA ALA A 152 1.42 -14.90 -13.78
C ALA A 152 0.15 -14.91 -12.92
N TRP A 153 -0.12 -13.80 -12.23
CA TRP A 153 -1.31 -13.63 -11.39
C TRP A 153 -2.61 -13.63 -12.21
N GLY A 154 -2.61 -13.04 -13.41
CA GLY A 154 -3.75 -13.02 -14.32
C GLY A 154 -4.00 -14.34 -15.03
N ASN A 155 -2.97 -15.14 -15.30
CA ASN A 155 -3.10 -16.39 -16.04
C ASN A 155 -3.68 -17.57 -15.21
N VAL A 156 -3.71 -17.43 -13.88
CA VAL A 156 -4.21 -18.47 -12.97
C VAL A 156 -5.61 -18.17 -12.43
N ILE A 157 -6.33 -17.22 -13.02
CA ILE A 157 -7.71 -16.91 -12.63
C ILE A 157 -8.61 -18.12 -12.94
N LEU A 158 -9.43 -18.52 -11.97
CA LEU A 158 -10.42 -19.57 -12.16
C LEU A 158 -11.75 -18.95 -12.61
N ASP A 159 -12.06 -19.13 -13.88
CA ASP A 159 -13.32 -18.69 -14.48
C ASP A 159 -14.34 -19.84 -14.52
N ILE A 160 -15.53 -19.57 -13.98
CA ILE A 160 -16.66 -20.53 -13.99
C ILE A 160 -17.88 -19.83 -14.58
N GLU A 161 -18.47 -20.43 -15.62
CA GLU A 161 -19.68 -19.93 -16.27
C GLU A 161 -20.85 -20.88 -16.03
N ARG A 162 -22.04 -20.33 -15.83
CA ARG A 162 -23.27 -21.10 -15.69
C ARG A 162 -23.54 -21.90 -16.96
N GLY A 163 -23.79 -23.20 -16.81
CA GLY A 163 -23.95 -24.14 -17.93
C GLY A 163 -22.63 -24.70 -18.48
N GLY A 164 -21.49 -24.23 -18.02
CA GLY A 164 -20.17 -24.75 -18.38
C GLY A 164 -19.92 -26.14 -17.78
N GLN A 165 -19.12 -26.96 -18.49
CA GLN A 165 -18.71 -28.29 -18.03
C GLN A 165 -17.34 -28.24 -17.39
N TYR A 166 -17.25 -28.69 -16.14
CA TYR A 166 -16.04 -28.64 -15.33
C TYR A 166 -15.86 -29.95 -14.55
N ARG A 167 -14.70 -30.56 -14.69
CA ARG A 167 -14.34 -31.67 -13.79
C ARG A 167 -14.08 -31.12 -12.39
N ARG A 168 -14.94 -31.43 -11.45
CA ARG A 168 -14.89 -30.93 -10.08
C ARG A 168 -13.51 -31.02 -9.43
N ASN A 169 -12.83 -32.15 -9.54
CA ASN A 169 -11.50 -32.33 -8.95
C ASN A 169 -10.45 -31.40 -9.56
N THR A 170 -10.62 -31.01 -10.82
CA THR A 170 -9.74 -30.02 -11.46
C THR A 170 -9.94 -28.63 -10.85
N ILE A 171 -11.20 -28.20 -10.62
CA ILE A 171 -11.51 -26.94 -9.94
C ILE A 171 -10.92 -26.93 -8.53
N LEU A 172 -11.13 -28.01 -7.75
CA LEU A 172 -10.63 -28.07 -6.36
C LEU A 172 -9.11 -28.01 -6.30
N ARG A 173 -8.41 -28.67 -7.24
CA ARG A 173 -6.95 -28.58 -7.34
C ARG A 173 -6.52 -27.18 -7.71
N HIS A 174 -7.15 -26.57 -8.70
CA HIS A 174 -6.86 -25.20 -9.11
C HIS A 174 -7.04 -24.19 -7.97
N LEU A 175 -8.08 -24.34 -7.13
CA LEU A 175 -8.25 -23.50 -5.95
C LEU A 175 -7.08 -23.64 -4.96
N VAL A 176 -6.56 -24.84 -4.76
CA VAL A 176 -5.36 -25.07 -3.93
C VAL A 176 -4.12 -24.43 -4.59
N ASP A 177 -3.95 -24.58 -5.90
CA ASP A 177 -2.84 -24.02 -6.66
C ASP A 177 -2.80 -22.48 -6.59
N ILE A 178 -3.97 -21.83 -6.47
CA ILE A 178 -4.10 -20.37 -6.27
C ILE A 178 -4.20 -19.98 -4.78
N HIS A 179 -3.74 -20.87 -3.89
CA HIS A 179 -3.59 -20.69 -2.44
C HIS A 179 -4.88 -20.50 -1.65
N TYR A 180 -5.98 -21.13 -2.07
CA TYR A 180 -7.14 -21.30 -1.20
C TYR A 180 -7.00 -22.56 -0.36
N ASP A 181 -7.27 -22.45 0.93
CA ASP A 181 -7.28 -23.59 1.84
C ASP A 181 -8.66 -24.25 1.85
N ARG A 182 -8.69 -25.60 1.84
CA ARG A 182 -9.94 -26.32 2.04
C ARG A 182 -10.31 -26.38 3.52
N ASN A 183 -11.47 -25.84 3.86
CA ASN A 183 -11.98 -25.92 5.23
C ASN A 183 -13.50 -26.20 5.20
N ASP A 184 -13.88 -27.46 5.38
CA ASP A 184 -15.28 -27.88 5.31
C ASP A 184 -16.08 -27.53 6.59
N LEU A 185 -15.41 -27.12 7.67
CA LEU A 185 -16.03 -26.77 8.96
C LEU A 185 -16.38 -25.28 9.03
N ASP A 186 -15.42 -24.42 8.72
CA ASP A 186 -15.51 -22.97 8.88
C ASP A 186 -15.09 -22.26 7.60
N LEU A 187 -16.03 -21.52 6.98
CA LEU A 187 -15.77 -20.78 5.75
C LEU A 187 -15.24 -19.41 6.10
N ARG A 188 -13.93 -19.21 5.90
CA ARG A 188 -13.22 -17.94 6.11
C ARG A 188 -12.70 -17.37 4.81
N ARG A 189 -12.27 -16.13 4.79
CA ARG A 189 -11.60 -15.53 3.63
C ARG A 189 -10.39 -16.35 3.21
N GLY A 190 -10.23 -16.55 1.91
CA GLY A 190 -9.17 -17.39 1.35
C GLY A 190 -9.40 -18.89 1.53
N THR A 191 -10.62 -19.34 1.89
CA THR A 191 -10.94 -20.75 2.00
C THR A 191 -12.08 -21.16 1.06
N PHE A 192 -12.14 -22.46 0.79
CA PHE A 192 -13.30 -23.06 0.13
C PHE A 192 -13.78 -24.31 0.88
N ARG A 193 -15.04 -24.62 0.73
CA ARG A 193 -15.63 -25.87 1.25
C ARG A 193 -16.51 -26.57 0.24
N VAL A 194 -16.66 -27.86 0.43
CA VAL A 194 -17.44 -28.71 -0.46
C VAL A 194 -18.48 -29.49 0.34
N ARG A 195 -19.74 -29.35 -0.01
CA ARG A 195 -20.85 -30.06 0.61
C ARG A 195 -21.76 -30.66 -0.46
N GLY A 196 -21.71 -32.02 -0.62
CA GLY A 196 -22.43 -32.65 -1.71
C GLY A 196 -21.97 -32.12 -3.07
N ASP A 197 -22.86 -31.66 -3.89
CA ASP A 197 -22.58 -31.09 -5.22
C ASP A 197 -22.38 -29.56 -5.20
N THR A 198 -22.27 -28.96 -4.02
CA THR A 198 -22.09 -27.54 -3.83
C THR A 198 -20.66 -27.22 -3.44
N LEU A 199 -20.03 -26.31 -4.20
CA LEU A 199 -18.77 -25.66 -3.89
C LEU A 199 -19.04 -24.24 -3.38
N GLN A 200 -18.50 -23.91 -2.24
CA GLN A 200 -18.54 -22.55 -1.69
C GLN A 200 -17.10 -22.03 -1.59
N VAL A 201 -16.87 -20.84 -2.13
CA VAL A 201 -15.57 -20.19 -2.12
C VAL A 201 -15.72 -18.81 -1.49
N TYR A 202 -14.92 -18.51 -0.47
CA TYR A 202 -14.85 -17.18 0.12
C TYR A 202 -13.56 -16.51 -0.34
N PRO A 203 -13.63 -15.61 -1.35
CA PRO A 203 -12.44 -14.97 -1.90
C PRO A 203 -11.69 -14.17 -0.85
N ALA A 204 -10.36 -14.16 -0.95
CA ALA A 204 -9.53 -13.39 -0.05
C ALA A 204 -9.70 -11.85 -0.21
N TYR A 205 -10.19 -11.41 -1.38
CA TYR A 205 -10.38 -10.00 -1.77
C TYR A 205 -11.83 -9.50 -1.61
N SER A 206 -12.77 -10.33 -1.16
CA SER A 206 -14.21 -9.98 -1.07
C SER A 206 -14.71 -10.01 0.36
N GLU A 207 -15.83 -9.34 0.60
CA GLU A 207 -16.66 -9.45 1.83
C GLU A 207 -17.74 -10.51 1.70
N THR A 208 -18.03 -10.93 0.47
CA THR A 208 -19.06 -11.90 0.11
C THR A 208 -18.41 -13.18 -0.40
N ALA A 209 -19.13 -14.29 -0.36
CA ALA A 209 -18.69 -15.59 -0.83
C ALA A 209 -19.52 -16.04 -2.04
N PHE A 210 -18.96 -16.95 -2.84
CA PHE A 210 -19.64 -17.55 -3.98
C PHE A 210 -20.08 -18.99 -3.67
N LEU A 211 -21.29 -19.32 -4.11
CA LEU A 211 -21.88 -20.64 -4.09
C LEU A 211 -22.05 -21.13 -5.53
N ILE A 212 -21.49 -22.29 -5.84
CA ILE A 212 -21.55 -22.91 -7.15
C ILE A 212 -22.16 -24.30 -6.99
N GLU A 213 -23.32 -24.51 -7.55
CA GLU A 213 -24.04 -25.78 -7.54
C GLU A 213 -23.77 -26.53 -8.84
N PHE A 214 -23.35 -27.79 -8.71
CA PHE A 214 -23.06 -28.65 -9.85
C PHE A 214 -24.14 -29.72 -10.01
N TRP A 215 -24.50 -30.02 -11.25
CA TRP A 215 -25.22 -31.20 -11.63
C TRP A 215 -24.29 -32.11 -12.44
N GLY A 216 -23.70 -33.10 -11.78
CA GLY A 216 -22.59 -33.84 -12.36
C GLY A 216 -21.37 -32.91 -12.59
N ASP A 217 -20.96 -32.77 -13.83
CA ASP A 217 -19.85 -31.86 -14.24
C ASP A 217 -20.33 -30.48 -14.76
N VAL A 218 -21.65 -30.19 -14.69
CA VAL A 218 -22.21 -28.92 -15.18
C VAL A 218 -22.44 -27.95 -14.01
N ALA A 219 -21.91 -26.73 -14.09
CA ALA A 219 -22.23 -25.65 -13.15
C ALA A 219 -23.63 -25.10 -13.44
N GLU A 220 -24.62 -25.53 -12.65
CA GLU A 220 -26.04 -25.20 -12.89
C GLU A 220 -26.41 -23.83 -12.35
N ARG A 221 -25.85 -23.46 -11.17
CA ARG A 221 -26.14 -22.21 -10.50
C ARG A 221 -24.87 -21.59 -9.93
N ILE A 222 -24.76 -20.27 -10.06
CA ILE A 222 -23.68 -19.45 -9.45
C ILE A 222 -24.37 -18.33 -8.69
N ALA A 223 -24.14 -18.25 -7.38
CA ALA A 223 -24.76 -17.22 -6.53
C ALA A 223 -23.70 -16.61 -5.61
N GLU A 224 -23.84 -15.32 -5.36
CA GLU A 224 -23.12 -14.57 -4.35
C GLU A 224 -23.94 -14.53 -3.07
N PHE A 225 -23.32 -14.79 -1.93
CA PHE A 225 -24.03 -14.85 -0.65
C PHE A 225 -23.20 -14.23 0.48
N ASP A 226 -23.88 -13.78 1.51
CA ASP A 226 -23.26 -13.33 2.76
C ASP A 226 -22.80 -14.55 3.58
N PRO A 227 -21.50 -14.71 3.86
CA PRO A 227 -20.99 -15.86 4.58
C PRO A 227 -21.43 -15.97 6.04
N LEU A 228 -21.89 -14.85 6.66
CA LEU A 228 -22.38 -14.82 8.04
C LEU A 228 -23.85 -15.23 8.14
N THR A 229 -24.70 -14.68 7.28
CA THR A 229 -26.16 -14.95 7.30
C THR A 229 -26.56 -16.12 6.42
N GLY A 230 -25.78 -16.44 5.39
CA GLY A 230 -26.10 -17.40 4.34
C GLY A 230 -27.12 -16.87 3.32
N GLU A 231 -27.49 -15.60 3.39
CA GLU A 231 -28.43 -14.97 2.46
C GLU A 231 -27.82 -14.83 1.06
N VAL A 232 -28.56 -15.26 0.04
CA VAL A 232 -28.17 -15.09 -1.35
C VAL A 232 -28.46 -13.63 -1.76
N LEU A 233 -27.40 -12.94 -2.16
CA LEU A 233 -27.46 -11.51 -2.53
C LEU A 233 -27.74 -11.33 -4.03
N LEU A 234 -27.03 -12.11 -4.88
CA LEU A 234 -27.11 -11.98 -6.32
C LEU A 234 -26.82 -13.31 -7.02
N GLU A 235 -27.47 -13.56 -8.16
CA GLU A 235 -27.13 -14.65 -9.07
C GLU A 235 -26.25 -14.16 -10.22
N HIS A 236 -25.24 -14.92 -10.56
CA HIS A 236 -24.29 -14.60 -11.60
C HIS A 236 -24.37 -15.59 -12.77
N THR A 237 -24.08 -15.12 -13.97
CA THR A 237 -23.88 -15.97 -15.15
C THR A 237 -22.44 -16.47 -15.26
N ARG A 238 -21.49 -15.74 -14.64
CA ARG A 238 -20.05 -16.04 -14.61
C ARG A 238 -19.45 -15.51 -13.33
N VAL A 239 -18.48 -16.22 -12.79
CA VAL A 239 -17.62 -15.77 -11.69
C VAL A 239 -16.16 -16.00 -12.05
N SER A 240 -15.31 -15.01 -11.71
CA SER A 240 -13.85 -15.10 -11.81
C SER A 240 -13.27 -15.09 -10.40
N ILE A 241 -12.60 -16.17 -10.01
CA ILE A 241 -11.95 -16.31 -8.71
C ILE A 241 -10.47 -16.04 -8.89
N TYR A 242 -10.01 -14.97 -8.24
CA TYR A 242 -8.63 -14.50 -8.26
C TYR A 242 -7.83 -15.16 -7.14
N PRO A 243 -6.49 -15.21 -7.25
CA PRO A 243 -5.62 -15.78 -6.24
C PRO A 243 -5.81 -15.21 -4.84
N ALA A 244 -5.62 -16.06 -3.83
CA ALA A 244 -5.74 -15.66 -2.42
C ALA A 244 -4.49 -14.94 -1.88
N ARG A 245 -3.41 -14.84 -2.65
CA ARG A 245 -2.14 -14.19 -2.26
C ARG A 245 -1.57 -13.32 -3.39
N GLU A 246 -0.74 -12.33 -3.01
CA GLU A 246 -0.07 -11.43 -3.97
C GLU A 246 0.99 -12.14 -4.83
N PHE A 247 1.72 -13.11 -4.26
CA PHE A 247 2.75 -13.89 -4.95
C PHE A 247 2.21 -15.26 -5.33
N ILE A 248 2.17 -15.52 -6.62
CA ILE A 248 1.79 -16.80 -7.20
C ILE A 248 2.89 -17.26 -8.15
N THR A 249 3.26 -18.52 -8.04
CA THR A 249 4.26 -19.15 -8.91
C THR A 249 3.76 -20.54 -9.27
N ASP A 250 3.79 -20.90 -10.53
CA ASP A 250 3.47 -22.26 -10.97
C ASP A 250 4.53 -23.27 -10.48
N GLU A 251 4.14 -24.55 -10.38
CA GLU A 251 4.97 -25.61 -9.83
C GLU A 251 6.31 -25.77 -10.57
N GLU A 252 6.30 -25.57 -11.89
CA GLU A 252 7.50 -25.66 -12.72
C GLU A 252 8.48 -24.52 -12.44
N LYS A 253 7.95 -23.28 -12.30
CA LYS A 253 8.78 -22.12 -11.94
C LYS A 253 9.27 -22.21 -10.50
N LEU A 254 8.44 -22.72 -9.58
CA LEU A 254 8.83 -22.95 -8.19
C LEU A 254 10.00 -23.96 -8.11
N SER A 255 9.93 -25.06 -8.84
CA SER A 255 11.02 -26.05 -8.90
C SER A 255 12.32 -25.46 -9.44
N ARG A 256 12.23 -24.62 -10.49
CA ARG A 256 13.39 -23.90 -11.02
C ARG A 256 13.94 -22.89 -10.00
N ALA A 257 13.08 -22.12 -9.36
CA ALA A 257 13.48 -21.16 -8.34
C ALA A 257 14.20 -21.82 -7.17
N ILE A 258 13.73 -23.00 -6.71
CA ILE A 258 14.39 -23.78 -5.65
C ILE A 258 15.82 -24.13 -6.07
N ASN A 259 16.04 -24.63 -7.29
CA ASN A 259 17.37 -24.98 -7.81
C ASN A 259 18.28 -23.75 -7.93
N ASP A 260 17.72 -22.61 -8.37
CA ASP A 260 18.47 -21.36 -8.50
C ASP A 260 18.90 -20.83 -7.13
N ILE A 261 18.00 -20.91 -6.11
CA ILE A 261 18.31 -20.54 -4.73
C ILE A 261 19.39 -21.45 -4.12
N GLU A 262 19.33 -22.77 -4.37
CA GLU A 262 20.37 -23.72 -3.92
C GLU A 262 21.74 -23.41 -4.54
N THR A 263 21.75 -23.06 -5.81
CA THR A 263 22.97 -22.68 -6.53
C THR A 263 23.56 -21.40 -5.93
N GLU A 264 22.72 -20.35 -5.75
CA GLU A 264 23.16 -19.10 -5.12
C GLU A 264 23.65 -19.31 -3.68
N LEU A 265 22.98 -20.17 -2.91
CA LEU A 265 23.40 -20.54 -1.56
C LEU A 265 24.79 -21.19 -1.55
N THR A 266 25.00 -22.16 -2.45
CA THR A 266 26.26 -22.88 -2.57
C THR A 266 27.41 -21.92 -2.89
N ASP A 267 27.21 -21.03 -3.85
CA ASP A 267 28.19 -20.01 -4.23
C ASP A 267 28.47 -19.05 -3.07
N ARG A 268 27.44 -18.65 -2.33
CA ARG A 268 27.60 -17.74 -1.20
C ARG A 268 28.33 -18.37 -0.02
N ILE A 269 28.04 -19.63 0.28
CA ILE A 269 28.77 -20.40 1.29
C ILE A 269 30.25 -20.53 0.90
N ALA A 270 30.56 -20.86 -0.36
CA ALA A 270 31.93 -20.95 -0.86
C ALA A 270 32.67 -19.61 -0.73
N PHE A 271 31.99 -18.50 -1.06
CA PHE A 271 32.51 -17.15 -0.86
C PHE A 271 32.87 -16.88 0.61
N TYR A 272 31.97 -17.12 1.56
CA TYR A 272 32.24 -16.88 2.98
C TYR A 272 33.35 -17.79 3.51
N LYS A 273 33.41 -19.06 3.11
CA LYS A 273 34.49 -20.00 3.51
C LYS A 273 35.87 -19.54 2.98
N LYS A 274 35.90 -19.01 1.76
CA LYS A 274 37.16 -18.45 1.17
C LYS A 274 37.66 -17.24 1.95
N GLU A 275 36.73 -16.39 2.39
CA GLU A 275 37.00 -15.20 3.21
C GLU A 275 37.18 -15.53 4.71
N GLN A 276 37.21 -16.82 5.10
CA GLN A 276 37.30 -17.32 6.48
C GLN A 276 36.14 -16.83 7.41
N ARG A 277 35.01 -16.54 6.84
CA ARG A 277 33.79 -16.06 7.52
C ARG A 277 32.86 -17.23 7.79
N TYR A 278 33.24 -18.13 8.68
CA TYR A 278 32.53 -19.40 8.91
C TYR A 278 31.17 -19.22 9.61
N LEU A 279 31.05 -18.19 10.46
CA LEU A 279 29.80 -17.89 11.16
C LEU A 279 28.70 -17.45 10.18
N GLU A 280 29.06 -16.56 9.24
CA GLU A 280 28.14 -16.10 8.20
C GLU A 280 27.77 -17.24 7.25
N ALA A 281 28.72 -18.11 6.92
CA ALA A 281 28.44 -19.29 6.10
C ALA A 281 27.42 -20.22 6.77
N GLN A 282 27.59 -20.51 8.06
CA GLN A 282 26.68 -21.37 8.81
C GLN A 282 25.29 -20.72 8.96
N ARG A 283 25.25 -19.42 9.26
CA ARG A 283 24.01 -18.65 9.44
C ARG A 283 23.16 -18.66 8.17
N ILE A 284 23.74 -18.35 7.02
CA ILE A 284 23.00 -18.32 5.75
C ILE A 284 22.55 -19.74 5.33
N GLU A 285 23.39 -20.76 5.54
CA GLU A 285 23.08 -22.15 5.24
C GLU A 285 21.86 -22.62 6.04
N GLN A 286 21.85 -22.45 7.35
CA GLN A 286 20.73 -22.85 8.20
C GLN A 286 19.42 -22.15 7.81
N ARG A 287 19.48 -20.85 7.57
CA ARG A 287 18.30 -20.06 7.23
C ARG A 287 17.72 -20.48 5.88
N VAL A 288 18.54 -20.55 4.86
CA VAL A 288 18.05 -20.80 3.50
C VAL A 288 17.62 -22.25 3.33
N MET A 289 18.32 -23.22 3.98
CA MET A 289 17.89 -24.62 3.96
C MET A 289 16.51 -24.81 4.57
N TYR A 290 16.22 -24.14 5.70
CA TYR A 290 14.89 -24.14 6.29
C TYR A 290 13.83 -23.52 5.34
N ASP A 291 14.14 -22.38 4.74
CA ASP A 291 13.23 -21.71 3.79
C ASP A 291 12.96 -22.60 2.55
N LEU A 292 13.99 -23.32 2.05
CA LEU A 292 13.86 -24.26 0.93
C LEU A 292 13.02 -25.49 1.27
N GLU A 293 13.14 -26.04 2.48
CA GLU A 293 12.30 -27.14 2.95
C GLU A 293 10.83 -26.69 2.99
N MET A 294 10.54 -25.52 3.55
CA MET A 294 9.18 -24.97 3.55
C MET A 294 8.63 -24.74 2.14
N LEU A 295 9.46 -24.27 1.21
CA LEU A 295 9.04 -24.07 -0.19
C LEU A 295 8.71 -25.41 -0.89
N ARG A 296 9.45 -26.50 -0.57
CA ARG A 296 9.19 -27.85 -1.14
C ARG A 296 7.93 -28.48 -0.58
N GLU A 297 7.73 -28.40 0.74
CA GLU A 297 6.66 -29.13 1.42
C GLU A 297 5.32 -28.37 1.39
N VAL A 298 5.37 -27.04 1.49
CA VAL A 298 4.19 -26.16 1.66
C VAL A 298 3.97 -25.23 0.47
N GLY A 299 4.98 -25.05 -0.39
CA GLY A 299 4.96 -24.07 -1.48
C GLY A 299 5.10 -22.61 -1.02
N PHE A 300 5.35 -22.39 0.27
CA PHE A 300 5.43 -21.05 0.87
C PHE A 300 6.40 -21.02 2.06
N THR A 301 7.08 -19.91 2.26
CA THR A 301 7.90 -19.63 3.46
C THR A 301 7.70 -18.20 3.94
N PRO A 302 7.76 -17.92 5.27
CA PRO A 302 7.79 -16.55 5.77
C PRO A 302 9.00 -15.78 5.21
N GLY A 303 8.74 -14.64 4.55
CA GLY A 303 9.78 -13.87 3.89
C GLY A 303 10.07 -14.33 2.45
N ILE A 304 9.14 -15.04 1.81
CA ILE A 304 9.21 -15.49 0.41
C ILE A 304 9.58 -14.36 -0.56
N GLU A 305 9.21 -13.13 -0.22
CA GLU A 305 9.54 -11.93 -1.00
C GLU A 305 11.05 -11.75 -1.20
N ASN A 306 11.90 -12.26 -0.30
CA ASN A 306 13.37 -12.19 -0.46
C ASN A 306 13.89 -13.07 -1.60
N TYR A 307 13.08 -14.00 -2.08
CA TYR A 307 13.35 -14.89 -3.20
C TYR A 307 12.60 -14.50 -4.46
N SER A 308 11.89 -13.35 -4.47
CA SER A 308 11.04 -12.90 -5.59
C SER A 308 11.75 -12.88 -6.93
N ARG A 309 13.06 -12.58 -6.98
CA ARG A 309 13.86 -12.62 -8.21
C ARG A 309 13.86 -14.01 -8.84
N HIS A 310 14.08 -15.06 -8.04
CA HIS A 310 14.09 -16.44 -8.50
C HIS A 310 12.68 -16.95 -8.84
N LEU A 311 11.69 -16.60 -8.03
CA LEU A 311 10.29 -16.97 -8.27
C LEU A 311 9.74 -16.36 -9.57
N ASP A 312 10.12 -15.12 -9.87
CA ASP A 312 9.76 -14.41 -11.10
C ASP A 312 10.70 -14.74 -12.28
N GLN A 313 11.77 -15.53 -12.07
CA GLN A 313 12.81 -15.81 -13.07
C GLN A 313 13.42 -14.53 -13.67
N ARG A 314 13.59 -13.49 -12.87
CA ARG A 314 14.13 -12.19 -13.29
C ARG A 314 15.66 -12.18 -13.26
N PRO A 315 16.32 -11.46 -14.20
CA PRO A 315 17.74 -11.21 -14.13
C PRO A 315 18.15 -10.48 -12.85
N ALA A 316 19.36 -10.70 -12.36
CA ALA A 316 19.91 -9.98 -11.22
C ALA A 316 19.95 -8.46 -11.49
N GLY A 317 19.56 -7.66 -10.49
CA GLY A 317 19.49 -6.19 -10.58
C GLY A 317 18.28 -5.64 -11.31
N SER A 318 17.42 -6.49 -11.90
CA SER A 318 16.19 -6.03 -12.56
C SER A 318 15.20 -5.42 -11.56
N ARG A 319 14.36 -4.52 -12.04
CA ARG A 319 13.29 -3.94 -11.20
C ARG A 319 12.25 -5.00 -10.81
N PRO A 320 11.64 -4.90 -9.62
CA PRO A 320 10.50 -5.75 -9.26
C PRO A 320 9.24 -5.37 -10.03
N TRP A 321 8.28 -6.30 -10.09
CA TRP A 321 6.91 -6.00 -10.48
C TRP A 321 6.23 -5.22 -9.35
N THR A 322 5.46 -4.20 -9.70
CA THR A 322 4.78 -3.30 -8.75
C THR A 322 3.33 -3.12 -9.12
N LEU A 323 2.55 -2.42 -8.29
CA LEU A 323 1.16 -2.11 -8.61
C LEU A 323 1.01 -1.36 -9.95
N LEU A 324 2.01 -0.55 -10.31
CA LEU A 324 1.99 0.22 -11.56
C LEU A 324 1.98 -0.69 -12.80
N ASP A 325 2.53 -1.89 -12.70
CA ASP A 325 2.54 -2.88 -13.79
C ASP A 325 1.19 -3.57 -14.01
N TYR A 326 0.25 -3.43 -13.07
CA TYR A 326 -1.12 -3.96 -13.21
C TYR A 326 -2.04 -3.02 -14.00
N PHE A 327 -1.66 -1.75 -14.12
CA PHE A 327 -2.43 -0.78 -14.88
C PHE A 327 -2.29 -0.97 -16.38
N ALA A 328 -3.33 -0.57 -17.13
CA ALA A 328 -3.23 -0.41 -18.57
C ALA A 328 -2.29 0.77 -18.92
N ALA A 329 -1.68 0.74 -20.10
CA ALA A 329 -0.66 1.72 -20.48
C ALA A 329 -1.13 3.19 -20.51
N ASP A 330 -2.43 3.42 -20.60
CA ASP A 330 -3.06 4.75 -20.70
C ASP A 330 -3.54 5.31 -19.36
N TYR A 331 -3.08 4.74 -18.24
CA TYR A 331 -3.50 5.20 -16.91
C TYR A 331 -3.03 6.62 -16.59
N LEU A 332 -3.79 7.29 -15.72
CA LEU A 332 -3.47 8.61 -15.17
C LEU A 332 -2.92 8.44 -13.74
N MET A 333 -1.80 9.09 -13.44
CA MET A 333 -1.30 9.18 -12.07
C MET A 333 -1.54 10.57 -11.49
N VAL A 334 -2.13 10.62 -10.31
CA VAL A 334 -2.25 11.84 -9.51
C VAL A 334 -1.34 11.69 -8.30
N ILE A 335 -0.40 12.60 -8.13
CA ILE A 335 0.52 12.61 -6.97
C ILE A 335 0.07 13.72 -6.03
N ASP A 336 -0.61 13.33 -4.95
CA ASP A 336 -1.12 14.29 -3.98
C ASP A 336 -0.04 14.71 -2.99
N GLU A 337 -0.10 16.00 -2.59
CA GLU A 337 0.94 16.67 -1.82
C GLU A 337 2.34 16.33 -2.36
N SER A 338 2.52 16.53 -3.67
CA SER A 338 3.68 16.09 -4.44
C SER A 338 5.01 16.56 -3.87
N HIS A 339 5.04 17.75 -3.28
CA HIS A 339 6.22 18.30 -2.58
C HIS A 339 6.71 17.43 -1.42
N MET A 340 5.85 16.56 -0.86
CA MET A 340 6.21 15.56 0.15
C MET A 340 6.41 14.17 -0.47
N THR A 341 5.55 13.81 -1.41
CA THR A 341 5.51 12.46 -1.99
C THR A 341 6.72 12.18 -2.88
N ILE A 342 7.14 13.11 -3.72
CA ILE A 342 8.29 12.94 -4.63
C ILE A 342 9.61 12.73 -3.87
N PRO A 343 9.98 13.56 -2.87
CA PRO A 343 11.17 13.29 -2.05
C PRO A 343 11.11 11.95 -1.31
N GLN A 344 9.93 11.53 -0.87
CA GLN A 344 9.76 10.23 -0.21
C GLN A 344 10.05 9.07 -1.17
N VAL A 345 9.49 9.08 -2.39
CA VAL A 345 9.76 8.07 -3.42
C VAL A 345 11.26 8.00 -3.72
N ARG A 346 11.94 9.14 -3.86
CA ARG A 346 13.39 9.21 -4.09
C ARG A 346 14.22 8.58 -2.97
N GLY A 347 13.80 8.76 -1.72
CA GLY A 347 14.55 8.28 -0.55
C GLY A 347 14.37 6.80 -0.24
N MET A 348 13.27 6.17 -0.69
CA MET A 348 12.90 4.80 -0.30
C MET A 348 13.92 3.76 -0.73
N TRP A 349 14.37 3.79 -1.97
CA TRP A 349 15.31 2.83 -2.51
C TRP A 349 16.65 2.84 -1.75
N GLY A 350 17.24 4.02 -1.52
CA GLY A 350 18.54 4.14 -0.85
C GLY A 350 18.51 3.60 0.59
N GLY A 351 17.42 3.85 1.32
CA GLY A 351 17.24 3.35 2.68
C GLY A 351 17.14 1.82 2.74
N ASP A 352 16.38 1.21 1.81
CA ASP A 352 16.24 -0.24 1.72
C ASP A 352 17.56 -0.93 1.33
N GLN A 353 18.26 -0.40 0.34
CA GLN A 353 19.57 -0.92 -0.11
C GLN A 353 20.61 -0.89 1.00
N SER A 354 20.73 0.22 1.73
CA SER A 354 21.69 0.35 2.84
C SER A 354 21.44 -0.68 3.96
N ARG A 355 20.18 -0.96 4.26
CA ARG A 355 19.80 -1.96 5.27
C ARG A 355 20.10 -3.38 4.80
N LYS A 356 19.66 -3.72 3.58
CA LYS A 356 19.81 -5.07 3.03
C LYS A 356 21.25 -5.44 2.70
N SER A 357 22.09 -4.51 2.25
CA SER A 357 23.49 -4.78 2.02
C SER A 357 24.19 -5.31 3.28
N ILE A 358 23.88 -4.72 4.44
CA ILE A 358 24.42 -5.19 5.72
C ILE A 358 23.91 -6.62 6.04
N LEU A 359 22.63 -6.91 5.81
CA LEU A 359 22.09 -8.26 6.04
C LEU A 359 22.73 -9.31 5.13
N VAL A 360 22.97 -8.96 3.87
CA VAL A 360 23.67 -9.81 2.91
C VAL A 360 25.14 -9.98 3.30
N ASP A 361 25.83 -8.90 3.67
CA ASP A 361 27.25 -8.98 4.03
C ASP A 361 27.50 -9.85 5.27
N PHE A 362 26.60 -9.84 6.24
CA PHE A 362 26.72 -10.62 7.48
C PHE A 362 25.98 -11.97 7.48
N GLY A 363 25.59 -12.48 6.30
CA GLY A 363 25.06 -13.83 6.14
C GLY A 363 23.63 -14.04 6.68
N PHE A 364 22.82 -12.98 6.79
CA PHE A 364 21.40 -13.09 7.15
C PHE A 364 20.52 -13.31 5.94
N ARG A 365 20.92 -12.81 4.77
CA ARG A 365 20.16 -12.93 3.51
C ARG A 365 21.09 -13.24 2.33
N LEU A 366 20.52 -13.91 1.31
CA LEU A 366 21.19 -14.11 0.02
C LEU A 366 21.31 -12.79 -0.76
N PRO A 367 22.27 -12.65 -1.68
CA PRO A 367 22.36 -11.48 -2.56
C PRO A 367 21.07 -11.17 -3.33
N SER A 368 20.29 -12.19 -3.72
CA SER A 368 19.00 -12.04 -4.39
C SER A 368 17.97 -11.23 -3.60
N ALA A 369 18.08 -11.18 -2.27
CA ALA A 369 17.21 -10.36 -1.43
C ALA A 369 17.33 -8.85 -1.70
N MET A 370 18.47 -8.41 -2.31
CA MET A 370 18.65 -7.02 -2.75
C MET A 370 17.69 -6.62 -3.88
N ASP A 371 17.18 -7.59 -4.66
CA ASP A 371 16.30 -7.37 -5.79
C ASP A 371 14.81 -7.32 -5.38
N ASN A 372 14.48 -7.68 -4.14
CA ASN A 372 13.19 -7.38 -3.51
C ASN A 372 13.27 -5.97 -2.90
N ARG A 373 13.03 -4.95 -3.67
CA ARG A 373 13.25 -3.55 -3.30
C ARG A 373 12.15 -2.66 -3.86
N PRO A 374 11.97 -1.45 -3.33
CA PRO A 374 11.17 -0.46 -4.03
C PRO A 374 11.84 -0.07 -5.35
N LEU A 375 11.07 0.46 -6.27
CA LEU A 375 11.60 1.09 -7.47
C LEU A 375 12.59 2.20 -7.08
N ASN A 376 13.68 2.34 -7.82
CA ASN A 376 14.45 3.57 -7.77
C ASN A 376 13.69 4.69 -8.52
N PHE A 377 14.13 5.92 -8.38
CA PHE A 377 13.38 7.05 -8.93
C PHE A 377 13.33 7.04 -10.46
N GLU A 378 14.38 6.62 -11.14
CA GLU A 378 14.44 6.51 -12.61
C GLU A 378 13.50 5.41 -13.13
N GLU A 379 13.46 4.26 -12.45
CA GLU A 379 12.53 3.17 -12.77
C GLU A 379 11.08 3.61 -12.55
N PHE A 380 10.81 4.33 -11.45
CA PHE A 380 9.49 4.91 -11.18
C PHE A 380 9.08 5.88 -12.30
N GLU A 381 9.96 6.83 -12.65
CA GLU A 381 9.70 7.82 -13.69
C GLU A 381 9.51 7.20 -15.08
N GLY A 382 10.19 6.08 -15.35
CA GLY A 382 10.06 5.30 -16.58
C GLY A 382 8.71 4.59 -16.73
N LEU A 383 8.01 4.31 -15.62
CA LEU A 383 6.68 3.69 -15.63
C LEU A 383 5.55 4.72 -15.75
N LEU A 384 5.82 6.00 -15.51
CA LEU A 384 4.81 7.06 -15.55
C LEU A 384 4.37 7.34 -16.99
N ASN A 385 3.06 7.28 -17.22
CA ASN A 385 2.44 7.73 -18.48
C ASN A 385 2.15 9.23 -18.40
N GLN A 386 1.02 9.65 -17.85
CA GLN A 386 0.65 11.04 -17.61
C GLN A 386 0.43 11.29 -16.13
N VAL A 387 0.94 12.41 -15.63
CA VAL A 387 0.99 12.71 -14.19
C VAL A 387 0.43 14.09 -13.91
N ILE A 388 -0.45 14.17 -12.93
CA ILE A 388 -0.93 15.42 -12.33
C ILE A 388 -0.35 15.53 -10.93
N PHE A 389 0.49 16.53 -10.71
CA PHE A 389 0.96 16.91 -9.38
C PHE A 389 -0.08 17.81 -8.71
N THR A 390 -0.50 17.48 -7.49
CA THR A 390 -1.38 18.36 -6.71
C THR A 390 -0.61 18.87 -5.48
N SER A 391 -0.55 20.17 -5.30
CA SER A 391 0.13 20.77 -4.15
C SER A 391 -0.27 22.23 -3.95
N ALA A 392 -0.25 22.68 -2.68
CA ALA A 392 -0.31 24.11 -2.37
C ALA A 392 1.06 24.79 -2.55
N THR A 393 2.14 24.02 -2.44
CA THR A 393 3.54 24.48 -2.49
C THR A 393 4.39 23.53 -3.34
N PRO A 394 4.19 23.49 -4.67
CA PRO A 394 4.94 22.58 -5.54
C PRO A 394 6.45 22.76 -5.37
N GLY A 395 7.17 21.64 -5.43
CA GLY A 395 8.63 21.63 -5.33
C GLY A 395 9.33 21.98 -6.67
N PRO A 396 10.66 22.06 -6.66
CA PRO A 396 11.42 22.36 -7.87
C PRO A 396 11.25 21.29 -8.99
N PHE A 397 11.03 20.03 -8.63
CA PHE A 397 10.84 18.96 -9.59
C PHE A 397 9.55 19.17 -10.38
N GLU A 398 8.43 19.38 -9.71
CA GLU A 398 7.13 19.61 -10.32
C GLU A 398 7.15 20.83 -11.23
N MET A 399 7.70 21.93 -10.74
CA MET A 399 7.75 23.19 -11.49
C MET A 399 8.67 23.13 -12.72
N SER A 400 9.74 22.33 -12.67
CA SER A 400 10.67 22.21 -13.80
C SER A 400 10.23 21.20 -14.87
N HIS A 401 9.36 20.25 -14.54
CA HIS A 401 8.92 19.18 -15.45
C HIS A 401 7.51 19.42 -16.01
N SER A 402 6.67 20.20 -15.31
CA SER A 402 5.30 20.45 -15.77
C SER A 402 5.25 21.30 -17.01
N THR A 403 4.51 20.82 -18.02
CA THR A 403 4.23 21.56 -19.25
C THR A 403 3.34 22.77 -18.98
N GLN A 404 2.41 22.61 -18.01
CA GLN A 404 1.50 23.68 -17.58
C GLN A 404 1.18 23.58 -16.09
N VAL A 405 0.74 24.70 -15.53
CA VAL A 405 0.31 24.85 -14.15
C VAL A 405 -1.10 25.41 -14.13
N ALA A 406 -2.07 24.62 -13.66
CA ALA A 406 -3.42 25.07 -13.40
C ALA A 406 -3.48 25.67 -11.99
N HIS A 407 -4.08 26.85 -11.83
CA HIS A 407 -4.18 27.56 -10.57
C HIS A 407 -5.57 27.39 -9.97
N GLN A 408 -5.63 27.13 -8.65
CA GLN A 408 -6.87 26.99 -7.90
C GLN A 408 -6.71 27.61 -6.51
N ILE A 409 -6.93 28.89 -6.40
CA ILE A 409 -6.63 29.68 -5.21
C ILE A 409 -7.91 30.02 -4.43
N ILE A 410 -9.01 30.25 -5.13
CA ILE A 410 -10.31 30.62 -4.52
C ILE A 410 -10.89 29.44 -3.77
N ARG A 411 -11.27 29.65 -2.49
CA ARG A 411 -12.01 28.67 -1.68
C ARG A 411 -13.50 28.80 -1.92
N PRO A 412 -14.16 27.81 -2.51
CA PRO A 412 -15.62 27.86 -2.78
C PRO A 412 -16.46 28.00 -1.50
N THR A 413 -15.94 27.50 -0.38
CA THR A 413 -16.62 27.53 0.92
C THR A 413 -16.66 28.91 1.59
N GLY A 414 -16.00 29.92 1.00
CA GLY A 414 -15.88 31.25 1.60
C GLY A 414 -15.08 31.33 2.91
N ILE A 415 -14.37 30.24 3.27
CA ILE A 415 -13.47 30.23 4.44
C ILE A 415 -12.32 31.18 4.17
N ILE A 416 -12.26 32.27 4.93
CA ILE A 416 -11.20 33.28 4.85
C ILE A 416 -9.93 32.72 5.48
N ASP A 417 -8.78 33.04 4.88
CA ASP A 417 -7.48 32.71 5.47
C ASP A 417 -7.35 33.37 6.86
N PRO A 418 -6.69 32.69 7.82
CA PRO A 418 -6.41 33.29 9.11
C PRO A 418 -5.55 34.52 8.93
N GLU A 419 -5.80 35.55 9.74
CA GLU A 419 -4.98 36.76 9.75
C GLU A 419 -3.52 36.41 10.10
N VAL A 420 -2.60 36.74 9.21
CA VAL A 420 -1.16 36.43 9.36
C VAL A 420 -0.41 37.67 9.79
N GLU A 421 0.09 37.64 11.02
CA GLU A 421 0.99 38.68 11.53
C GLU A 421 2.44 38.23 11.34
N VAL A 422 3.19 38.92 10.48
CA VAL A 422 4.62 38.66 10.29
C VAL A 422 5.40 39.41 11.35
N ARG A 423 6.08 38.68 12.22
CA ARG A 423 6.91 39.26 13.28
C ARG A 423 8.38 38.90 13.06
N PRO A 424 9.33 39.83 13.38
CA PRO A 424 10.75 39.55 13.26
C PRO A 424 11.17 38.43 14.21
N VAL A 425 12.14 37.63 13.79
CA VAL A 425 12.68 36.45 14.54
C VAL A 425 13.21 36.89 15.92
N ARG A 426 13.71 38.11 16.05
CA ARG A 426 14.10 38.73 17.35
C ARG A 426 12.84 38.97 18.18
N GLY A 427 12.60 38.15 19.19
CA GLY A 427 11.44 38.24 20.10
C GLY A 427 10.59 36.97 20.15
N GLN A 428 10.80 35.98 19.29
CA GLN A 428 10.10 34.70 19.34
C GLN A 428 10.26 33.99 20.70
N VAL A 429 11.40 34.15 21.37
CA VAL A 429 11.66 33.60 22.70
C VAL A 429 10.66 34.13 23.74
N LYS A 430 10.21 35.38 23.64
CA LYS A 430 9.19 35.94 24.56
C LYS A 430 7.81 35.30 24.37
N TYR A 431 7.45 34.90 23.16
CA TYR A 431 6.17 34.24 22.88
C TYR A 431 6.14 32.81 23.36
N CYS A 432 7.24 32.05 23.21
CA CYS A 432 7.37 30.70 23.75
C CYS A 432 7.40 30.71 25.28
N ALA A 433 8.03 31.72 25.92
CA ALA A 433 8.06 31.87 27.37
C ALA A 433 6.66 32.13 27.96
N THR A 434 5.78 32.83 27.25
CA THR A 434 4.40 33.13 27.70
C THR A 434 3.52 31.84 27.65
N CYS A 435 3.93 30.84 26.88
CA CYS A 435 3.28 29.50 26.82
C CYS A 435 3.85 28.50 27.83
N GLY A 436 4.74 28.91 28.75
CA GLY A 436 5.27 28.05 29.83
C GLY A 436 6.39 27.08 29.42
N TRP A 437 7.03 27.30 28.26
CA TRP A 437 8.12 26.47 27.76
C TRP A 437 9.44 27.22 27.83
N ALA A 438 10.38 26.70 28.59
CA ALA A 438 11.74 27.23 28.65
C ALA A 438 12.57 26.65 27.50
N PHE A 439 12.97 27.48 26.55
CA PHE A 439 13.75 27.05 25.40
C PHE A 439 15.11 27.73 25.27
N THR A 440 16.07 26.95 24.84
CA THR A 440 17.41 27.38 24.45
C THR A 440 17.37 28.07 23.07
N THR A 441 18.20 29.06 22.92
CA THR A 441 18.27 30.07 21.84
C THR A 441 18.76 29.56 20.46
N SER A 442 18.44 28.33 20.05
CA SER A 442 18.89 27.83 18.74
C SER A 442 17.74 27.53 17.78
N LEU A 443 17.97 27.76 16.49
CA LEU A 443 17.05 27.48 15.38
C LEU A 443 16.57 26.00 15.35
N SER A 444 17.33 25.07 15.95
CA SER A 444 16.99 23.67 16.11
C SER A 444 15.79 23.42 17.04
N ALA A 445 15.50 24.33 17.98
CA ALA A 445 14.35 24.20 18.86
C ALA A 445 13.01 24.46 18.16
N LEU A 446 12.99 25.30 17.11
CA LEU A 446 11.79 25.60 16.31
C LEU A 446 11.41 24.43 15.41
N THR A 447 12.40 23.72 14.86
CA THR A 447 12.17 22.52 14.05
C THR A 447 11.76 21.30 14.89
N SER A 448 12.18 21.22 16.15
CA SER A 448 11.72 20.14 17.07
C SER A 448 10.29 20.40 17.57
N CYS A 449 9.94 21.65 17.82
CA CYS A 449 8.58 22.05 18.25
C CYS A 449 7.55 21.83 17.12
N ALA A 450 7.95 21.98 15.84
CA ALA A 450 7.09 21.69 14.70
C ALA A 450 6.88 20.17 14.45
N ARG A 451 7.73 19.32 15.04
CA ARG A 451 7.59 17.85 14.99
C ARG A 451 6.80 17.27 16.15
N ASP A 452 6.56 18.03 17.21
CA ASP A 452 5.82 17.58 18.37
C ASP A 452 4.31 17.78 18.15
N TRP A 453 3.57 16.70 18.15
CA TRP A 453 2.11 16.66 17.92
C TRP A 453 1.32 17.58 18.87
N THR A 454 1.84 17.80 20.04
CA THR A 454 1.26 18.71 21.06
C THR A 454 1.32 20.19 20.66
N CYS A 455 2.39 20.62 19.99
CA CYS A 455 2.50 21.99 19.49
C CYS A 455 1.57 22.25 18.28
N ARG A 456 1.37 21.25 17.39
CA ARG A 456 0.42 21.38 16.27
C ARG A 456 -1.03 21.53 16.75
N ARG A 457 -1.41 20.80 17.80
CA ARG A 457 -2.75 20.89 18.38
C ARG A 457 -3.04 22.23 19.04
N PHE A 458 -2.02 22.89 19.60
CA PHE A 458 -2.13 24.21 20.24
C PHE A 458 -2.25 25.35 19.20
N LEU A 459 -1.54 25.26 18.09
CA LEU A 459 -1.65 26.23 16.99
C LEU A 459 -3.00 26.14 16.28
N TRP A 460 -3.55 24.91 16.14
CA TRP A 460 -4.86 24.69 15.51
C TRP A 460 -6.02 25.17 16.41
N TRP A 461 -5.87 25.05 17.73
CA TRP A 461 -6.93 25.42 18.69
C TRP A 461 -7.07 26.93 18.88
N ARG A 462 -6.02 27.72 18.64
CA ARG A 462 -6.10 29.19 18.74
C ARG A 462 -6.73 29.86 17.51
N SER A 463 -6.78 29.20 16.37
CA SER A 463 -7.42 29.76 15.18
C SER A 463 -8.94 29.59 15.15
N SER A 464 -9.53 28.80 16.07
CA SER A 464 -10.95 28.42 15.99
C SER A 464 -11.85 28.89 17.15
N THR A 465 -11.37 29.66 18.16
CA THR A 465 -12.25 30.18 19.22
C THR A 465 -11.84 31.56 19.76
N PRO A 466 -12.71 32.56 19.77
CA PRO A 466 -12.50 33.76 20.54
C PRO A 466 -12.91 33.53 22.01
N THR A 467 -12.04 33.91 22.93
CA THR A 467 -12.24 34.15 24.36
C THR A 467 -12.75 33.02 25.26
N ARG A 468 -11.79 32.38 25.92
CA ARG A 468 -11.88 32.11 27.37
C ARG A 468 -10.49 32.03 27.99
N LYS A 469 -10.22 32.89 28.97
CA LYS A 469 -9.11 32.80 29.88
C LYS A 469 -9.37 31.63 30.81
N ASP A 470 -8.72 30.49 30.59
CA ASP A 470 -8.61 29.43 31.58
C ASP A 470 -7.14 29.08 31.79
N SER A 471 -6.78 29.22 33.04
CA SER A 471 -5.45 29.02 33.60
C SER A 471 -4.94 27.58 33.41
N CYS A 472 -3.81 27.42 32.73
CA CYS A 472 -3.05 26.16 32.73
C CYS A 472 -2.41 25.93 34.09
N VAL A 473 -2.95 24.98 34.86
CA VAL A 473 -2.31 24.47 36.07
C VAL A 473 -1.47 23.24 35.69
N PRO A 474 -0.16 23.24 35.95
CA PRO A 474 0.67 22.07 35.67
C PRO A 474 0.45 21.00 36.72
N ARG A 475 -0.03 19.81 36.33
CA ARG A 475 0.01 18.63 37.22
C ARG A 475 1.45 18.12 37.30
N ARG A 476 2.08 18.34 38.44
CA ARG A 476 3.30 17.63 38.85
C ARG A 476 2.94 16.14 39.09
N ARG A 477 3.50 15.25 38.30
CA ARG A 477 3.58 13.82 38.68
C ARG A 477 4.74 13.64 39.65
N SER A 478 4.39 13.38 40.89
CA SER A 478 5.34 12.89 41.91
C SER A 478 5.58 11.40 41.68
N LEU A 479 6.81 11.04 41.35
CA LEU A 479 7.31 9.67 41.44
C LEU A 479 7.57 9.37 42.91
N LYS A 480 6.84 8.42 43.48
CA LYS A 480 7.26 7.69 44.70
C LYS A 480 7.34 6.21 44.36
N PRO A 481 8.42 5.52 44.75
CA PRO A 481 8.51 4.08 44.63
C PRO A 481 7.81 3.45 45.86
N SER A 482 6.88 2.51 45.64
CA SER A 482 6.38 1.65 46.70
C SER A 482 6.72 0.20 46.36
N ALA A 483 7.57 -0.37 47.20
CA ALA A 483 7.77 -1.80 47.29
C ALA A 483 6.53 -2.45 47.92
N ALA A 484 6.06 -3.57 47.35
CA ALA A 484 5.09 -4.44 47.96
C ALA A 484 5.66 -5.87 48.07
N PRO A 485 5.43 -6.57 49.21
CA PRO A 485 5.97 -7.91 49.46
C PRO A 485 5.13 -9.04 48.80
N PRO A 486 5.66 -10.28 48.74
CA PRO A 486 5.04 -11.35 47.97
C PRO A 486 3.89 -12.02 48.74
N ALA A 487 2.80 -12.34 48.02
CA ALA A 487 1.69 -13.11 48.53
C ALA A 487 1.90 -14.61 48.26
N THR A 488 1.87 -15.39 49.38
CA THR A 488 1.84 -16.85 49.39
C THR A 488 0.47 -17.39 48.97
N TRP A 489 0.44 -18.36 48.05
CA TRP A 489 -0.74 -19.17 47.74
C TRP A 489 -0.69 -20.49 48.52
N THR A 490 -1.71 -20.76 49.30
CA THR A 490 -2.05 -22.08 49.84
C THR A 490 -3.26 -22.62 49.08
N ALA A 491 -3.15 -23.89 48.68
CA ALA A 491 -4.14 -24.69 47.98
C ALA A 491 -5.43 -24.93 48.80
N ARG A 492 -6.57 -24.89 48.12
CA ARG A 492 -7.62 -25.92 48.16
C ARG A 492 -8.40 -25.89 46.85
#